data_a3a4c4f1b0d3bfd829d6d5c936ce1fd8
#
_entry.id   a3a4c4f1b0d3bfd829d6d5c936ce1fd8
#
_cell.length_a   1.000
_cell.length_b   1.000
_cell.length_c   1.000
_cell.angle_alpha   90.00
_cell.angle_beta   90.00
_cell.angle_gamma   90.00
#
_symmetry.space_group_name_H-M   'P 1'
#
loop_
_entity.id
_entity.type
_entity.pdbx_description
1 polymer ?
#
loop_
_entity_poly.entity_id
_entity_poly.type
_entity_poly.pdbx_seq_one_letter_code
_entity_poly.pdbx_strand_id
1 'polypeptide(L)'
;MKAIFLDKDGTLVDNVPYNVEPHRIRLSSGAGPALRLLARLDYRFFVVSNQGGIALGRFGEDAMEVVSDRLSDLLFREHLSLDGFYYCPHDPGGSVAPYAVACHCRKPLPGLLLRAAAEHGIDLGASWMIGDILHDVEAGNRAGCRTVLLDNGNETEWRLGPRRIPTRMAPDLYAAAVLIAGYDDQAHTDGHSYA
;
A
#
# COMPACT_ATOMS: atom_id res chain seq x y z
N MET A 1 -3.90 6.87 -15.55
CA MET A 1 -3.53 5.44 -15.33
C MET A 1 -4.19 4.93 -14.06
N LYS A 2 -4.40 3.60 -13.90
CA LYS A 2 -4.88 3.01 -12.65
C LYS A 2 -3.75 2.35 -11.88
N ALA A 3 -3.82 2.35 -10.55
CA ALA A 3 -2.75 1.90 -9.67
C ALA A 3 -3.25 0.96 -8.56
N ILE A 4 -2.34 0.10 -8.11
CA ILE A 4 -2.42 -0.59 -6.83
C ILE A 4 -1.45 0.10 -5.89
N PHE A 5 -1.98 0.75 -4.87
CA PHE A 5 -1.22 1.21 -3.73
C PHE A 5 -1.13 0.08 -2.70
N LEU A 6 0.06 -0.22 -2.26
CA LEU A 6 0.35 -1.30 -1.31
C LEU A 6 0.96 -0.73 -0.04
N ASP A 7 0.46 -1.09 1.12
CA ASP A 7 1.28 -0.97 2.31
C ASP A 7 2.50 -1.89 2.21
N LYS A 8 3.56 -1.57 2.95
CA LYS A 8 4.80 -2.33 2.92
C LYS A 8 4.73 -3.53 3.87
N ASP A 9 4.75 -3.28 5.17
CA ASP A 9 4.95 -4.30 6.20
C ASP A 9 3.63 -5.02 6.53
N GLY A 10 3.58 -6.34 6.38
CA GLY A 10 2.35 -7.13 6.58
C GLY A 10 1.43 -7.20 5.36
N THR A 11 1.75 -6.49 4.29
CA THR A 11 1.00 -6.51 3.02
C THR A 11 1.89 -7.00 1.87
N LEU A 12 2.80 -6.16 1.37
CA LEU A 12 3.70 -6.55 0.28
C LEU A 12 4.82 -7.45 0.77
N VAL A 13 5.36 -7.17 1.95
CA VAL A 13 6.45 -7.93 2.57
C VAL A 13 6.04 -8.42 3.96
N ASP A 14 6.78 -9.42 4.44
CA ASP A 14 6.59 -9.99 5.77
C ASP A 14 6.59 -8.89 6.85
N ASN A 15 5.69 -9.01 7.84
CA ASN A 15 5.58 -8.06 8.94
C ASN A 15 6.72 -8.24 9.94
N VAL A 16 7.78 -7.46 9.78
CA VAL A 16 8.92 -7.41 10.71
C VAL A 16 9.07 -5.97 11.21
N PRO A 17 8.83 -5.70 12.50
CA PRO A 17 8.86 -4.35 13.03
C PRO A 17 10.16 -3.60 12.75
N TYR A 18 10.05 -2.36 12.25
CA TYR A 18 11.18 -1.45 11.96
C TYR A 18 12.26 -2.05 11.06
N ASN A 19 11.87 -2.96 10.15
CA ASN A 19 12.80 -3.67 9.29
C ASN A 19 13.25 -2.80 8.10
N VAL A 20 14.54 -2.47 8.11
CA VAL A 20 15.24 -1.77 7.01
C VAL A 20 16.41 -2.60 6.46
N GLU A 21 16.60 -3.83 6.98
CA GLU A 21 17.68 -4.72 6.56
C GLU A 21 17.28 -5.48 5.28
N PRO A 22 17.96 -5.27 4.12
CA PRO A 22 17.53 -5.82 2.84
C PRO A 22 17.36 -7.34 2.82
N HIS A 23 18.22 -8.08 3.51
CA HIS A 23 18.16 -9.55 3.55
C HIS A 23 16.93 -10.08 4.33
N ARG A 24 16.33 -9.26 5.18
CA ARG A 24 15.10 -9.57 5.95
C ARG A 24 13.84 -9.07 5.26
N ILE A 25 13.95 -8.21 4.24
CA ILE A 25 12.81 -7.77 3.44
C ILE A 25 12.54 -8.84 2.39
N ARG A 26 11.43 -9.56 2.54
CA ARG A 26 10.99 -10.65 1.67
C ARG A 26 9.53 -10.44 1.30
N LEU A 27 9.16 -10.79 0.08
CA LEU A 27 7.74 -10.75 -0.34
C LEU A 27 6.91 -11.66 0.58
N SER A 28 5.75 -11.17 0.97
CA SER A 28 4.75 -11.99 1.69
C SER A 28 4.29 -13.16 0.81
N SER A 29 3.81 -14.21 1.47
CA SER A 29 3.32 -15.39 0.76
C SER A 29 2.26 -15.02 -0.27
N GLY A 30 2.40 -15.51 -1.50
CA GLY A 30 1.46 -15.21 -2.60
C GLY A 30 1.60 -13.83 -3.25
N ALA A 31 2.48 -12.95 -2.77
CA ALA A 31 2.61 -11.59 -3.33
C ALA A 31 3.06 -11.58 -4.79
N GLY A 32 4.05 -12.35 -5.17
CA GLY A 32 4.51 -12.43 -6.56
C GLY A 32 3.39 -12.82 -7.55
N PRO A 33 2.69 -13.96 -7.36
CA PRO A 33 1.53 -14.33 -8.16
C PRO A 33 0.41 -13.28 -8.17
N ALA A 34 0.12 -12.64 -7.02
CA ALA A 34 -0.87 -11.57 -6.90
C ALA A 34 -0.54 -10.38 -7.81
N LEU A 35 0.70 -9.89 -7.71
CA LEU A 35 1.16 -8.74 -8.49
C LEU A 35 1.18 -9.06 -10.00
N ARG A 36 1.59 -10.28 -10.40
CA ARG A 36 1.53 -10.69 -11.81
C ARG A 36 0.10 -10.76 -12.34
N LEU A 37 -0.88 -11.16 -11.51
CA LEU A 37 -2.29 -11.13 -11.91
C LEU A 37 -2.76 -9.69 -12.14
N LEU A 38 -2.46 -8.77 -11.22
CA LEU A 38 -2.84 -7.36 -11.30
C LEU A 38 -2.14 -6.61 -12.45
N ALA A 39 -0.87 -6.97 -12.75
CA ALA A 39 -0.15 -6.41 -13.89
C ALA A 39 -0.79 -6.73 -15.24
N ARG A 40 -1.40 -7.93 -15.39
CA ARG A 40 -2.15 -8.30 -16.61
C ARG A 40 -3.42 -7.47 -16.82
N LEU A 41 -3.87 -6.78 -15.78
CA LEU A 41 -5.00 -5.87 -15.80
C LEU A 41 -4.56 -4.41 -15.94
N ASP A 42 -3.31 -4.16 -16.37
CA ASP A 42 -2.71 -2.84 -16.56
C ASP A 42 -2.64 -1.95 -15.31
N TYR A 43 -2.57 -2.56 -14.11
CA TYR A 43 -2.28 -1.82 -12.89
C TYR A 43 -0.78 -1.52 -12.73
N ARG A 44 -0.49 -0.32 -12.27
CA ARG A 44 0.85 0.12 -11.84
C ARG A 44 0.99 -0.03 -10.32
N PHE A 45 2.20 -0.22 -9.84
CA PHE A 45 2.46 -0.57 -8.44
C PHE A 45 3.18 0.53 -7.69
N PHE A 46 2.56 0.99 -6.61
CA PHE A 46 3.10 2.00 -5.72
C PHE A 46 3.08 1.49 -4.29
N VAL A 47 4.19 1.62 -3.58
CA VAL A 47 4.24 1.32 -2.14
C VAL A 47 4.04 2.61 -1.37
N VAL A 48 3.15 2.60 -0.36
CA VAL A 48 2.86 3.73 0.53
C VAL A 48 2.96 3.29 1.99
N SER A 49 3.98 3.76 2.70
CA SER A 49 4.37 3.20 4.00
C SER A 49 4.55 4.25 5.10
N ASN A 50 4.10 3.93 6.32
CA ASN A 50 4.44 4.70 7.52
C ASN A 50 5.78 4.20 8.08
N GLN A 51 6.83 5.02 8.01
CA GLN A 51 8.17 4.70 8.50
C GLN A 51 8.53 5.53 9.75
N GLY A 52 7.66 5.49 10.74
CA GLY A 52 7.83 6.22 12.00
C GLY A 52 9.08 5.83 12.81
N GLY A 53 9.75 4.73 12.45
CA GLY A 53 11.05 4.36 13.00
C GLY A 53 12.11 5.45 12.87
N ILE A 54 12.01 6.31 11.84
CA ILE A 54 12.87 7.47 11.64
C ILE A 54 12.64 8.49 12.78
N ALA A 55 11.39 8.87 13.03
CA ALA A 55 11.04 9.77 14.13
C ALA A 55 11.39 9.20 15.51
N LEU A 56 11.38 7.88 15.66
CA LEU A 56 11.74 7.18 16.90
C LEU A 56 13.25 6.92 17.04
N GLY A 57 14.07 7.33 16.05
CA GLY A 57 15.53 7.13 16.07
C GLY A 57 15.96 5.66 15.95
N ARG A 58 15.14 4.78 15.38
CA ARG A 58 15.47 3.38 15.16
C ARG A 58 16.41 3.18 13.99
N PHE A 59 16.31 4.06 12.98
CA PHE A 59 17.15 4.11 11.80
C PHE A 59 17.08 5.50 11.16
N GLY A 60 18.06 5.86 10.33
CA GLY A 60 18.09 7.13 9.60
C GLY A 60 17.21 7.10 8.36
N GLU A 61 16.92 8.26 7.79
CA GLU A 61 16.14 8.40 6.56
C GLU A 61 16.88 7.83 5.34
N ASP A 62 18.21 7.80 5.38
CA ASP A 62 19.09 7.17 4.39
C ASP A 62 18.81 5.68 4.17
N ALA A 63 18.29 4.98 5.19
CA ALA A 63 17.85 3.60 5.06
C ALA A 63 16.71 3.42 4.04
N MET A 64 15.96 4.47 3.72
CA MET A 64 14.82 4.38 2.80
C MET A 64 15.24 4.17 1.35
N GLU A 65 16.40 4.66 0.94
CA GLU A 65 16.97 4.37 -0.37
C GLU A 65 17.26 2.87 -0.52
N VAL A 66 17.91 2.30 0.49
CA VAL A 66 18.22 0.86 0.52
C VAL A 66 16.95 -0.01 0.53
N VAL A 67 15.91 0.42 1.27
CA VAL A 67 14.61 -0.25 1.27
C VAL A 67 13.94 -0.16 -0.11
N SER A 68 13.97 1.01 -0.75
CA SER A 68 13.41 1.25 -2.09
C SER A 68 14.07 0.34 -3.14
N ASP A 69 15.39 0.28 -3.14
CA ASP A 69 16.16 -0.57 -4.04
C ASP A 69 15.82 -2.05 -3.83
N ARG A 70 15.70 -2.45 -2.57
CA ARG A 70 15.33 -3.83 -2.25
C ARG A 70 13.91 -4.18 -2.70
N LEU A 71 12.93 -3.30 -2.53
CA LEU A 71 11.58 -3.51 -3.02
C LEU A 71 11.55 -3.60 -4.55
N SER A 72 12.30 -2.74 -5.23
CA SER A 72 12.45 -2.75 -6.69
C SER A 72 13.07 -4.05 -7.18
N ASP A 73 14.14 -4.56 -6.52
CA ASP A 73 14.77 -5.85 -6.83
C ASP A 73 13.80 -7.03 -6.64
N LEU A 74 12.98 -7.00 -5.57
CA LEU A 74 11.98 -8.03 -5.34
C LEU A 74 10.92 -8.09 -6.44
N LEU A 75 10.40 -6.95 -6.88
CA LEU A 75 9.43 -6.90 -7.98
C LEU A 75 10.09 -7.27 -9.31
N PHE A 76 11.32 -6.82 -9.57
CA PHE A 76 12.06 -7.17 -10.78
C PHE A 76 12.25 -8.69 -10.94
N ARG A 77 12.50 -9.41 -9.86
CA ARG A 77 12.57 -10.90 -9.86
C ARG A 77 11.25 -11.56 -10.23
N GLU A 78 10.13 -10.87 -10.00
CA GLU A 78 8.80 -11.29 -10.43
C GLU A 78 8.44 -10.80 -11.85
N HIS A 79 9.40 -10.22 -12.59
CA HIS A 79 9.24 -9.58 -13.90
C HIS A 79 8.29 -8.38 -13.88
N LEU A 80 8.31 -7.62 -12.80
CA LEU A 80 7.47 -6.44 -12.55
C LEU A 80 8.34 -5.23 -12.21
N SER A 81 7.73 -4.04 -12.34
CA SER A 81 8.35 -2.78 -11.92
C SER A 81 7.64 -2.23 -10.69
N LEU A 82 8.40 -1.65 -9.76
CA LEU A 82 7.89 -0.75 -8.76
C LEU A 82 7.87 0.66 -9.36
N ASP A 83 6.68 1.26 -9.50
CA ASP A 83 6.53 2.58 -10.14
C ASP A 83 6.77 3.73 -9.15
N GLY A 84 6.73 3.47 -7.84
CA GLY A 84 7.11 4.43 -6.81
C GLY A 84 7.07 3.87 -5.40
N PHE A 85 7.96 4.39 -4.54
CA PHE A 85 7.97 4.14 -3.12
C PHE A 85 7.81 5.46 -2.37
N TYR A 86 6.69 5.59 -1.66
CA TYR A 86 6.32 6.77 -0.89
C TYR A 86 6.27 6.40 0.58
N TYR A 87 6.96 7.15 1.42
CA TYR A 87 6.96 6.90 2.86
C TYR A 87 6.72 8.17 3.66
N CYS A 88 6.21 7.98 4.87
CA CYS A 88 6.09 9.04 5.88
C CYS A 88 7.10 8.76 7.00
N PRO A 89 8.09 9.64 7.22
CA PRO A 89 9.08 9.48 8.29
C PRO A 89 8.56 9.97 9.64
N HIS A 90 7.39 10.62 9.67
CA HIS A 90 6.91 11.35 10.85
C HIS A 90 6.17 10.44 11.83
N ASP A 91 6.35 10.74 13.11
CA ASP A 91 5.53 10.22 14.21
C ASP A 91 5.46 11.27 15.32
N PRO A 92 4.23 11.74 15.72
CA PRO A 92 4.11 12.73 16.80
C PRO A 92 4.66 12.28 18.15
N GLY A 93 4.75 10.94 18.37
CA GLY A 93 5.37 10.33 19.54
C GLY A 93 6.87 10.13 19.43
N GLY A 94 7.50 10.59 18.35
CA GLY A 94 8.92 10.46 18.11
C GLY A 94 9.78 11.35 19.00
N SER A 95 11.09 11.08 19.01
CA SER A 95 12.11 11.85 19.75
C SER A 95 13.08 12.60 18.83
N VAL A 96 13.05 12.31 17.52
CA VAL A 96 13.98 12.91 16.56
C VAL A 96 13.33 14.11 15.87
N ALA A 97 13.75 15.32 16.22
CA ALA A 97 13.42 16.50 15.42
C ALA A 97 14.20 16.42 14.06
N PRO A 98 13.59 16.74 12.93
CA PRO A 98 12.29 17.35 12.65
C PRO A 98 11.14 16.36 12.43
N TYR A 99 11.33 15.05 12.64
CA TYR A 99 10.35 14.02 12.31
C TYR A 99 9.28 13.80 13.40
N ALA A 100 9.50 14.29 14.63
CA ALA A 100 8.56 14.17 15.76
C ALA A 100 7.40 15.18 15.64
N VAL A 101 6.64 15.12 14.55
CA VAL A 101 5.58 16.07 14.21
C VAL A 101 4.35 15.39 13.63
N ALA A 102 3.19 16.05 13.77
CA ALA A 102 2.00 15.70 13.01
C ALA A 102 2.18 16.17 11.55
N CYS A 103 1.68 15.40 10.60
CA CYS A 103 1.81 15.68 9.17
C CYS A 103 0.56 15.24 8.41
N HIS A 104 0.50 15.56 7.12
CA HIS A 104 -0.57 15.11 6.23
C HIS A 104 -0.25 13.83 5.45
N CYS A 105 1.01 13.33 5.52
CA CYS A 105 1.44 12.14 4.78
C CYS A 105 1.25 10.83 5.55
N ARG A 106 1.25 10.86 6.90
CA ARG A 106 1.10 9.64 7.71
C ARG A 106 -0.32 9.06 7.60
N LYS A 107 -0.44 7.81 7.15
CA LYS A 107 -1.71 7.07 7.21
C LYS A 107 -2.22 7.03 8.66
N PRO A 108 -3.50 7.32 8.92
CA PRO A 108 -4.65 7.25 8.01
C PRO A 108 -4.92 8.49 7.14
N LEU A 109 -4.02 9.46 7.08
CA LEU A 109 -4.18 10.60 6.17
C LEU A 109 -3.69 10.22 4.76
N PRO A 110 -4.32 10.79 3.70
CA PRO A 110 -4.15 10.31 2.33
C PRO A 110 -2.94 10.90 1.60
N GLY A 111 -2.10 11.70 2.28
CA GLY A 111 -1.11 12.55 1.62
C GLY A 111 -0.12 11.82 0.71
N LEU A 112 0.29 10.59 1.05
CA LEU A 112 1.18 9.80 0.20
C LEU A 112 0.49 9.37 -1.10
N LEU A 113 -0.78 8.92 -1.03
CA LEU A 113 -1.56 8.52 -2.20
C LEU A 113 -1.83 9.71 -3.12
N LEU A 114 -2.21 10.85 -2.54
CA LEU A 114 -2.48 12.09 -3.29
C LEU A 114 -1.21 12.60 -3.99
N ARG A 115 -0.06 12.52 -3.31
CA ARG A 115 1.23 12.90 -3.88
C ARG A 115 1.59 12.01 -5.08
N ALA A 116 1.52 10.69 -4.92
CA ALA A 116 1.78 9.75 -6.00
C ALA A 116 0.82 9.99 -7.18
N ALA A 117 -0.46 10.22 -6.89
CA ALA A 117 -1.45 10.50 -7.95
C ALA A 117 -1.13 11.77 -8.74
N ALA A 118 -0.70 12.83 -8.06
CA ALA A 118 -0.32 14.08 -8.71
C ALA A 118 0.95 13.95 -9.57
N GLU A 119 1.96 13.21 -9.06
CA GLU A 119 3.24 13.03 -9.75
C GLU A 119 3.12 12.10 -10.98
N HIS A 120 2.22 11.13 -10.96
CA HIS A 120 2.10 10.09 -12.01
C HIS A 120 0.81 10.16 -12.83
N GLY A 121 -0.10 11.09 -12.56
CA GLY A 121 -1.39 11.18 -13.27
C GLY A 121 -2.29 9.96 -12.99
N ILE A 122 -2.35 9.51 -11.73
CA ILE A 122 -3.11 8.33 -11.33
C ILE A 122 -4.59 8.71 -11.14
N ASP A 123 -5.48 7.93 -11.73
CA ASP A 123 -6.92 7.97 -11.45
C ASP A 123 -7.20 7.19 -10.16
N LEU A 124 -7.36 7.92 -9.06
CA LEU A 124 -7.62 7.34 -7.74
C LEU A 124 -8.95 6.57 -7.69
N GLY A 125 -9.97 7.03 -8.41
CA GLY A 125 -11.27 6.35 -8.48
C GLY A 125 -11.23 4.99 -9.20
N ALA A 126 -10.25 4.81 -10.12
CA ALA A 126 -9.98 3.54 -10.79
C ALA A 126 -8.90 2.70 -10.08
N SER A 127 -8.39 3.16 -8.94
CA SER A 127 -7.26 2.56 -8.22
C SER A 127 -7.69 1.90 -6.91
N TRP A 128 -6.80 1.07 -6.38
CA TRP A 128 -7.00 0.37 -5.12
C TRP A 128 -5.89 0.67 -4.12
N MET A 129 -6.27 0.75 -2.84
CA MET A 129 -5.34 0.67 -1.71
C MET A 129 -5.50 -0.68 -1.02
N ILE A 130 -4.42 -1.42 -0.88
CA ILE A 130 -4.38 -2.70 -0.17
C ILE A 130 -3.47 -2.53 1.05
N GLY A 131 -3.97 -2.89 2.20
CA GLY A 131 -3.23 -2.85 3.47
C GLY A 131 -3.79 -3.84 4.46
N ASP A 132 -3.11 -4.01 5.57
CA ASP A 132 -3.41 -4.99 6.60
C ASP A 132 -3.95 -4.38 7.90
N ILE A 133 -4.05 -3.04 7.94
CA ILE A 133 -4.65 -2.32 9.07
C ILE A 133 -5.66 -1.28 8.60
N LEU A 134 -6.57 -0.89 9.50
CA LEU A 134 -7.63 0.08 9.20
C LEU A 134 -7.12 1.50 8.86
N HIS A 135 -5.87 1.83 9.20
CA HIS A 135 -5.26 3.08 8.75
C HIS A 135 -5.02 3.10 7.24
N ASP A 136 -4.75 1.97 6.62
CA ASP A 136 -4.59 1.86 5.17
C ASP A 136 -5.92 2.04 4.46
N VAL A 137 -6.95 1.37 4.97
CA VAL A 137 -8.32 1.50 4.48
C VAL A 137 -8.79 2.95 4.56
N GLU A 138 -8.58 3.62 5.71
CA GLU A 138 -8.97 5.00 5.87
C GLU A 138 -8.19 5.93 4.92
N ALA A 139 -6.89 5.72 4.74
CA ALA A 139 -6.08 6.51 3.81
C ALA A 139 -6.57 6.35 2.36
N GLY A 140 -6.84 5.11 1.93
CA GLY A 140 -7.39 4.82 0.61
C GLY A 140 -8.77 5.45 0.39
N ASN A 141 -9.69 5.27 1.33
CA ASN A 141 -11.03 5.86 1.26
C ASN A 141 -11.01 7.39 1.25
N ARG A 142 -10.08 8.02 2.01
CA ARG A 142 -9.89 9.47 2.00
C ARG A 142 -9.31 9.98 0.69
N ALA A 143 -8.48 9.19 0.02
CA ALA A 143 -7.91 9.50 -1.29
C ALA A 143 -8.92 9.30 -2.42
N GLY A 144 -10.02 8.56 -2.20
CA GLY A 144 -11.01 8.22 -3.23
C GLY A 144 -10.73 6.89 -3.94
N CYS A 145 -9.79 6.10 -3.43
CA CYS A 145 -9.55 4.73 -3.90
C CYS A 145 -10.58 3.75 -3.38
N ARG A 146 -10.75 2.63 -4.10
CA ARG A 146 -11.29 1.41 -3.51
C ARG A 146 -10.26 0.80 -2.55
N THR A 147 -10.71 0.01 -1.58
CA THR A 147 -9.80 -0.51 -0.55
C THR A 147 -10.01 -1.99 -0.31
N VAL A 148 -8.91 -2.71 -0.08
CA VAL A 148 -8.93 -4.08 0.43
C VAL A 148 -8.18 -4.13 1.75
N LEU A 149 -8.84 -4.64 2.78
CA LEU A 149 -8.20 -4.98 4.06
C LEU A 149 -7.75 -6.45 4.01
N LEU A 150 -6.47 -6.69 4.26
CA LEU A 150 -5.96 -8.04 4.48
C LEU A 150 -6.22 -8.44 5.93
N ASP A 151 -7.13 -9.39 6.14
CA ASP A 151 -7.43 -9.95 7.46
C ASP A 151 -6.45 -11.09 7.77
N ASN A 152 -5.21 -10.70 8.02
CA ASN A 152 -4.09 -11.61 8.29
C ASN A 152 -3.63 -11.58 9.76
N GLY A 153 -4.43 -10.95 10.64
CA GLY A 153 -4.19 -10.87 12.09
C GLY A 153 -3.34 -9.66 12.53
N ASN A 154 -2.95 -8.77 11.63
CA ASN A 154 -2.16 -7.59 11.97
C ASN A 154 -3.01 -6.43 12.51
N GLU A 155 -4.29 -6.33 12.12
CA GLU A 155 -5.20 -5.37 12.74
C GLU A 155 -5.62 -5.85 14.13
N THR A 156 -5.31 -5.08 15.14
CA THR A 156 -5.57 -5.44 16.55
C THR A 156 -6.56 -4.52 17.25
N GLU A 157 -6.84 -3.35 16.68
CA GLU A 157 -7.70 -2.37 17.36
C GLU A 157 -9.18 -2.44 16.89
N TRP A 158 -9.45 -2.81 15.65
CA TRP A 158 -10.77 -2.92 15.03
C TRP A 158 -11.70 -1.71 15.29
N ARG A 159 -11.13 -0.51 15.33
CA ARG A 159 -11.90 0.73 15.51
C ARG A 159 -12.55 1.13 14.21
N LEU A 160 -13.74 0.60 13.95
CA LEU A 160 -14.51 0.92 12.76
C LEU A 160 -15.03 2.36 12.80
N GLY A 161 -15.22 2.92 11.62
CA GLY A 161 -15.79 4.25 11.42
C GLY A 161 -16.14 4.46 9.95
N PRO A 162 -16.85 5.54 9.58
CA PRO A 162 -17.37 5.73 8.22
C PRO A 162 -16.31 5.65 7.10
N ARG A 163 -15.06 5.99 7.42
CA ARG A 163 -13.95 5.95 6.47
C ARG A 163 -13.04 4.72 6.63
N ARG A 164 -13.38 3.81 7.54
CA ARG A 164 -12.61 2.59 7.85
C ARG A 164 -13.34 1.32 7.41
N ILE A 165 -14.34 1.46 6.56
CA ILE A 165 -15.06 0.34 5.97
C ILE A 165 -14.34 0.01 4.65
N PRO A 166 -13.72 -1.16 4.51
CA PRO A 166 -13.05 -1.55 3.27
C PRO A 166 -14.09 -1.89 2.19
N THR A 167 -13.73 -1.68 0.93
CA THR A 167 -14.55 -2.14 -0.20
C THR A 167 -14.64 -3.66 -0.23
N ARG A 168 -13.55 -4.34 0.12
CA ARG A 168 -13.43 -5.81 0.23
C ARG A 168 -12.49 -6.18 1.37
N MET A 169 -12.60 -7.43 1.84
CA MET A 169 -11.64 -8.06 2.75
C MET A 169 -11.11 -9.33 2.10
N ALA A 170 -9.87 -9.68 2.37
CA ALA A 170 -9.20 -10.86 1.86
C ALA A 170 -8.23 -11.43 2.91
N PRO A 171 -7.98 -12.74 2.96
CA PRO A 171 -7.03 -13.30 3.91
C PRO A 171 -5.56 -13.01 3.57
N ASP A 172 -5.26 -12.76 2.28
CA ASP A 172 -3.92 -12.51 1.78
C ASP A 172 -3.94 -11.68 0.49
N LEU A 173 -2.74 -11.31 0.02
CA LEU A 173 -2.60 -10.46 -1.16
C LEU A 173 -3.06 -11.16 -2.45
N TYR A 174 -2.92 -12.49 -2.54
CA TYR A 174 -3.37 -13.23 -3.72
C TYR A 174 -4.91 -13.25 -3.81
N ALA A 175 -5.59 -13.52 -2.71
CA ALA A 175 -7.04 -13.45 -2.66
C ALA A 175 -7.55 -12.02 -2.95
N ALA A 176 -6.85 -11.00 -2.46
CA ALA A 176 -7.15 -9.59 -2.80
C ALA A 176 -7.05 -9.34 -4.32
N ALA A 177 -5.99 -9.84 -4.97
CA ALA A 177 -5.81 -9.70 -6.41
C ALA A 177 -6.92 -10.39 -7.22
N VAL A 178 -7.37 -11.56 -6.78
CA VAL A 178 -8.50 -12.29 -7.40
C VAL A 178 -9.81 -11.48 -7.26
N LEU A 179 -10.07 -10.91 -6.08
CA LEU A 179 -11.25 -10.06 -5.88
C LEU A 179 -11.24 -8.81 -6.76
N ILE A 180 -10.07 -8.17 -6.92
CA ILE A 180 -9.90 -7.00 -7.79
C ILE A 180 -10.13 -7.39 -9.25
N ALA A 181 -9.58 -8.51 -9.71
CA ALA A 181 -9.78 -9.01 -11.08
C ALA A 181 -11.26 -9.25 -11.37
N GLY A 182 -11.97 -9.92 -10.48
CA GLY A 182 -13.41 -10.15 -10.64
C GLY A 182 -14.24 -8.86 -10.61
N TYR A 183 -13.79 -7.83 -9.90
CA TYR A 183 -14.44 -6.52 -9.90
C TYR A 183 -14.29 -5.80 -11.25
N ASP A 184 -13.10 -5.84 -11.84
CA ASP A 184 -12.82 -5.24 -13.14
C ASP A 184 -13.63 -5.92 -14.27
N ASP A 185 -13.76 -7.27 -14.23
CA ASP A 185 -14.56 -8.02 -15.19
C ASP A 185 -16.04 -7.62 -15.16
N GLN A 186 -16.61 -7.43 -13.96
CA GLN A 186 -18.00 -6.98 -13.80
C GLN A 186 -18.22 -5.58 -14.34
N ALA A 187 -17.30 -4.66 -14.10
CA ALA A 187 -17.38 -3.29 -14.60
C ALA A 187 -17.35 -3.21 -16.14
N HIS A 188 -16.66 -4.14 -16.79
CA HIS A 188 -16.63 -4.24 -18.26
C HIS A 188 -17.92 -4.82 -18.85
N THR A 189 -18.58 -5.77 -18.16
CA THR A 189 -19.85 -6.37 -18.62
C THR A 189 -21.01 -5.41 -18.48
N ASP A 190 -21.08 -4.64 -17.40
CA ASP A 190 -22.17 -3.67 -17.18
C ASP A 190 -22.11 -2.47 -18.14
N GLY A 191 -20.88 -2.11 -18.59
CA GLY A 191 -20.66 -1.02 -19.57
C GLY A 191 -21.12 -1.36 -21.00
N HIS A 192 -21.35 -2.62 -21.35
CA HIS A 192 -21.78 -3.06 -22.71
C HIS A 192 -23.29 -3.32 -22.82
N SER A 193 -24.06 -3.15 -21.73
CA SER A 193 -25.50 -3.47 -21.71
C SER A 193 -26.39 -2.28 -22.11
N TYR A 194 -25.84 -1.13 -22.46
CA TYR A 194 -26.58 0.09 -22.82
C TYR A 194 -26.06 0.72 -24.12
N ALA A 195 -25.81 -0.06 -25.14
CA ALA A 195 -25.53 0.46 -26.50
C ALA A 195 -26.56 -0.06 -27.51
#